data_8a4d21feec2754769750e190e263c8a8
#
_entry.id   8a4d21feec2754769750e190e263c8a8
#
_cell.length_a   1.000
_cell.length_b   1.000
_cell.length_c   1.000
_cell.angle_alpha   90.00
_cell.angle_beta   90.00
_cell.angle_gamma   90.00
#
_symmetry.space_group_name_H-M   'P 1'
#
loop_
_entity.id
_entity.type
_entity.pdbx_description
1 polymer ?
#
loop_
_entity_poly.entity_id
_entity_poly.type
_entity_poly.pdbx_seq_one_letter_code
_entity_poly.pdbx_strand_id
1 'polypeptide(L)'
;MTVRATGLPETVHIIPLGHEIDRAVKPLMNKKVDRVHLLAISPEADIDPVMREKQVNYTRKVTDHLESVSIPVQFHPVEMFDVLDVLKNVSRIIVQEKTDGNNVYVNMSACGRKTSFAVTVAAMYHEVVSYYVAADGYATGENSGKEIDHGMSIVESGNIELLQQFQIMKPKDINVELLAELYRRKMNNTPYMKSDEIINFLHERKVHGFEIKPEEKRGLDKSKHRRALLNRISRSHLEELEGQKYIEKKKIGKEFSV
;
A
#
# COMPACT_ATOMS: atom_id res chain seq x y z
N MET A 1 9.69 -6.47 17.75
CA MET A 1 10.23 -7.59 16.93
C MET A 1 11.55 -7.16 16.38
N THR A 2 12.63 -7.85 16.71
CA THR A 2 13.97 -7.54 16.20
C THR A 2 14.09 -8.21 14.84
N VAL A 3 14.08 -7.42 13.77
CA VAL A 3 14.30 -7.91 12.41
C VAL A 3 15.77 -8.30 12.30
N ARG A 4 16.05 -9.55 12.02
CA ARG A 4 17.39 -10.01 11.63
C ARG A 4 17.50 -9.80 10.11
N ALA A 5 18.04 -8.66 9.68
CA ALA A 5 18.56 -8.53 8.34
C ALA A 5 19.76 -9.49 8.19
N THR A 6 19.61 -10.55 7.42
CA THR A 6 20.65 -11.60 7.25
C THR A 6 21.51 -11.37 6.04
N GLY A 7 21.37 -10.25 5.32
CA GLY A 7 22.11 -9.93 4.10
C GLY A 7 22.26 -8.42 3.85
N LEU A 8 22.93 -8.08 2.77
CA LEU A 8 22.97 -6.70 2.26
C LEU A 8 21.59 -6.32 1.71
N PRO A 9 21.18 -5.02 1.81
CA PRO A 9 19.94 -4.56 1.22
C PRO A 9 19.83 -4.90 -0.27
N GLU A 10 18.73 -5.52 -0.65
CA GLU A 10 18.44 -5.80 -2.05
C GLU A 10 17.70 -4.64 -2.70
N THR A 11 17.85 -4.50 -4.00
CA THR A 11 17.12 -3.53 -4.83
C THR A 11 15.94 -4.22 -5.48
N VAL A 12 14.74 -3.85 -5.05
CA VAL A 12 13.49 -4.50 -5.44
C VAL A 12 12.60 -3.52 -6.20
N HIS A 13 12.09 -3.95 -7.34
CA HIS A 13 11.16 -3.16 -8.12
C HIS A 13 9.74 -3.76 -8.06
N ILE A 14 8.75 -2.92 -7.87
CA ILE A 14 7.33 -3.26 -7.96
C ILE A 14 6.80 -2.70 -9.28
N ILE A 15 6.33 -3.57 -10.17
CA ILE A 15 5.87 -3.21 -11.51
C ILE A 15 4.44 -3.69 -11.69
N PRO A 16 3.44 -2.80 -11.55
CA PRO A 16 2.09 -3.11 -12.01
C PRO A 16 2.10 -3.06 -13.55
N LEU A 17 1.65 -4.14 -14.18
CA LEU A 17 1.74 -4.32 -15.62
C LEU A 17 0.37 -4.25 -16.30
N GLY A 18 0.25 -3.30 -17.22
CA GLY A 18 -0.77 -3.27 -18.25
C GLY A 18 -0.26 -3.81 -19.59
N HIS A 19 -0.51 -3.10 -20.66
CA HIS A 19 -0.07 -3.48 -22.02
C HIS A 19 1.26 -2.81 -22.38
N GLU A 20 2.24 -2.87 -21.48
CA GLU A 20 3.54 -2.22 -21.62
C GLU A 20 4.67 -3.24 -21.46
N ILE A 21 5.61 -3.29 -22.41
CA ILE A 21 6.82 -4.12 -22.30
C ILE A 21 8.01 -3.21 -22.01
N ASP A 22 8.29 -2.26 -22.90
CA ASP A 22 9.46 -1.41 -22.80
C ASP A 22 9.52 -0.64 -21.47
N ARG A 23 8.42 -0.05 -21.05
CA ARG A 23 8.34 0.67 -19.76
C ARG A 23 8.57 -0.20 -18.54
N ALA A 24 8.28 -1.49 -18.65
CA ALA A 24 8.52 -2.45 -17.57
C ALA A 24 9.97 -2.94 -17.54
N VAL A 25 10.56 -3.18 -18.71
CA VAL A 25 11.82 -3.89 -18.87
C VAL A 25 13.03 -2.97 -19.03
N LYS A 26 12.98 -2.02 -19.98
CA LYS A 26 14.12 -1.18 -20.38
C LYS A 26 14.78 -0.40 -19.24
N PRO A 27 14.03 0.19 -18.29
CA PRO A 27 14.65 0.92 -17.18
C PRO A 27 15.51 0.05 -16.26
N LEU A 28 15.38 -1.27 -16.32
CA LEU A 28 16.08 -2.21 -15.46
C LEU A 28 17.33 -2.83 -16.08
N MET A 29 17.43 -2.82 -17.42
CA MET A 29 18.46 -3.54 -18.17
C MET A 29 19.90 -3.21 -17.79
N ASN A 30 20.18 -1.99 -17.36
CA ASN A 30 21.53 -1.51 -17.01
C ASN A 30 21.66 -1.10 -15.55
N LYS A 31 20.81 -1.67 -14.69
CA LYS A 31 20.81 -1.36 -13.27
C LYS A 31 20.95 -2.64 -12.44
N LYS A 32 21.50 -2.48 -11.24
CA LYS A 32 21.46 -3.57 -10.27
C LYS A 32 20.01 -3.71 -9.78
N VAL A 33 19.39 -4.82 -10.12
CA VAL A 33 18.05 -5.22 -9.65
C VAL A 33 18.17 -6.64 -9.14
N ASP A 34 17.79 -6.86 -7.90
CA ASP A 34 17.88 -8.18 -7.27
C ASP A 34 16.60 -9.00 -7.49
N ARG A 35 15.42 -8.36 -7.59
CA ARG A 35 14.16 -9.00 -8.01
C ARG A 35 13.10 -7.97 -8.42
N VAL A 36 12.07 -8.49 -9.09
CA VAL A 36 10.87 -7.74 -9.49
C VAL A 36 9.62 -8.41 -8.94
N HIS A 37 8.74 -7.63 -8.31
CA HIS A 37 7.36 -8.00 -8.06
C HIS A 37 6.50 -7.50 -9.23
N LEU A 38 6.02 -8.42 -10.04
CA LEU A 38 5.18 -8.12 -11.20
C LEU A 38 3.71 -8.32 -10.84
N LEU A 39 2.93 -7.24 -10.82
CA LEU A 39 1.50 -7.29 -10.55
C LEU A 39 0.73 -7.21 -11.85
N ALA A 40 -0.15 -8.15 -12.11
CA ALA A 40 -1.03 -8.12 -13.29
C ALA A 40 -2.34 -8.84 -13.00
N ILE A 41 -3.28 -8.74 -13.93
CA ILE A 41 -4.57 -9.44 -13.86
C ILE A 41 -4.31 -10.95 -13.80
N SER A 42 -5.08 -11.65 -12.95
CA SER A 42 -5.05 -13.12 -12.91
C SER A 42 -5.37 -13.72 -14.28
N PRO A 43 -4.65 -14.78 -14.69
CA PRO A 43 -5.03 -15.55 -15.87
C PRO A 43 -6.45 -16.11 -15.84
N GLU A 44 -7.00 -16.33 -14.63
CA GLU A 44 -8.36 -16.82 -14.39
C GLU A 44 -9.40 -15.71 -14.18
N ALA A 45 -9.01 -14.43 -14.31
CA ALA A 45 -9.92 -13.31 -14.10
C ALA A 45 -11.13 -13.36 -15.05
N ASP A 46 -12.31 -13.04 -14.51
CA ASP A 46 -13.56 -12.95 -15.27
C ASP A 46 -13.63 -11.59 -15.99
N ILE A 47 -12.87 -11.48 -17.07
CA ILE A 47 -12.82 -10.32 -17.97
C ILE A 47 -12.96 -10.78 -19.41
N ASP A 48 -13.11 -9.82 -20.32
CA ASP A 48 -13.13 -10.11 -21.76
C ASP A 48 -11.99 -11.06 -22.18
N PRO A 49 -12.28 -12.18 -22.87
CA PRO A 49 -11.28 -13.21 -23.20
C PRO A 49 -10.11 -12.67 -24.01
N VAL A 50 -10.35 -11.74 -24.94
CA VAL A 50 -9.30 -11.16 -25.80
C VAL A 50 -8.36 -10.31 -24.96
N MET A 51 -8.94 -9.51 -24.04
CA MET A 51 -8.15 -8.70 -23.11
C MET A 51 -7.33 -9.57 -22.16
N ARG A 52 -7.89 -10.66 -21.65
CA ARG A 52 -7.21 -11.62 -20.79
C ARG A 52 -6.03 -12.28 -21.50
N GLU A 53 -6.24 -12.81 -22.71
CA GLU A 53 -5.18 -13.43 -23.50
C GLU A 53 -4.04 -12.43 -23.79
N LYS A 54 -4.40 -11.22 -24.17
CA LYS A 54 -3.45 -10.13 -24.40
C LYS A 54 -2.62 -9.84 -23.15
N GLN A 55 -3.26 -9.72 -21.98
CA GLN A 55 -2.57 -9.47 -20.71
C GLN A 55 -1.63 -10.61 -20.32
N VAL A 56 -2.06 -11.87 -20.47
CA VAL A 56 -1.21 -13.06 -20.24
C VAL A 56 0.02 -13.03 -21.14
N ASN A 57 -0.14 -12.68 -22.41
CA ASN A 57 0.98 -12.55 -23.34
C ASN A 57 1.98 -11.47 -22.92
N TYR A 58 1.50 -10.28 -22.49
CA TYR A 58 2.38 -9.21 -21.98
C TYR A 58 3.11 -9.64 -20.72
N THR A 59 2.40 -10.25 -19.78
CA THR A 59 2.98 -10.76 -18.53
C THR A 59 4.10 -11.75 -18.82
N ARG A 60 3.85 -12.71 -19.71
CA ARG A 60 4.86 -13.71 -20.12
C ARG A 60 6.08 -13.04 -20.76
N LYS A 61 5.88 -12.13 -21.72
CA LYS A 61 6.99 -11.45 -22.40
C LYS A 61 7.86 -10.64 -21.45
N VAL A 62 7.25 -9.90 -20.53
CA VAL A 62 8.01 -9.13 -19.51
C VAL A 62 8.78 -10.08 -18.60
N THR A 63 8.16 -11.16 -18.15
CA THR A 63 8.83 -12.18 -17.33
C THR A 63 10.01 -12.78 -18.07
N ASP A 64 9.81 -13.28 -19.29
CA ASP A 64 10.85 -13.90 -20.13
C ASP A 64 12.04 -12.93 -20.34
N HIS A 65 11.78 -11.65 -20.60
CA HIS A 65 12.84 -10.63 -20.75
C HIS A 65 13.65 -10.43 -19.48
N LEU A 66 12.99 -10.26 -18.35
CA LEU A 66 13.66 -10.02 -17.06
C LEU A 66 14.48 -11.25 -16.63
N GLU A 67 13.92 -12.45 -16.76
CA GLU A 67 14.60 -13.70 -16.42
C GLU A 67 15.77 -13.99 -17.35
N SER A 68 15.69 -13.60 -18.64
CA SER A 68 16.81 -13.76 -19.60
C SER A 68 18.06 -12.99 -19.21
N VAL A 69 17.90 -11.92 -18.40
CA VAL A 69 19.00 -11.12 -17.85
C VAL A 69 19.22 -11.40 -16.37
N SER A 70 18.74 -12.54 -15.89
CA SER A 70 18.90 -13.02 -14.50
C SER A 70 18.26 -12.14 -13.43
N ILE A 71 17.18 -11.44 -13.75
CA ILE A 71 16.34 -10.73 -12.77
C ILE A 71 15.15 -11.63 -12.40
N PRO A 72 15.09 -12.17 -11.18
CA PRO A 72 13.98 -13.01 -10.72
C PRO A 72 12.67 -12.24 -10.69
N VAL A 73 11.58 -12.86 -11.15
CA VAL A 73 10.24 -12.27 -11.15
C VAL A 73 9.32 -13.02 -10.21
N GLN A 74 8.69 -12.30 -9.30
CA GLN A 74 7.60 -12.79 -8.44
C GLN A 74 6.28 -12.24 -8.96
N PHE A 75 5.44 -13.12 -9.50
CA PHE A 75 4.13 -12.75 -10.01
C PHE A 75 3.09 -12.64 -8.90
N HIS A 76 2.28 -11.57 -8.96
CA HIS A 76 1.16 -11.32 -8.05
C HIS A 76 -0.12 -11.06 -8.85
N PRO A 77 -1.09 -11.98 -8.80
CA PRO A 77 -2.41 -11.73 -9.38
C PRO A 77 -3.15 -10.66 -8.58
N VAL A 78 -3.63 -9.62 -9.27
CA VAL A 78 -4.28 -8.46 -8.65
C VAL A 78 -5.44 -8.00 -9.53
N GLU A 79 -6.54 -7.55 -8.91
CA GLU A 79 -7.61 -6.88 -9.63
C GLU A 79 -7.17 -5.46 -10.04
N MET A 80 -6.53 -5.36 -11.21
CA MET A 80 -5.83 -4.15 -11.67
C MET A 80 -6.77 -2.95 -11.88
N PHE A 81 -8.07 -3.17 -12.01
CA PHE A 81 -9.07 -2.10 -12.17
C PHE A 81 -9.68 -1.64 -10.83
N ASP A 82 -9.41 -2.36 -9.74
CA ASP A 82 -9.78 -1.98 -8.38
C ASP A 82 -8.60 -1.25 -7.69
N VAL A 83 -8.79 0.05 -7.47
CA VAL A 83 -7.80 0.92 -6.82
C VAL A 83 -7.43 0.43 -5.42
N LEU A 84 -8.41 -0.08 -4.66
CA LEU A 84 -8.17 -0.53 -3.28
C LEU A 84 -7.43 -1.87 -3.25
N ASP A 85 -7.73 -2.79 -4.17
CA ASP A 85 -7.03 -4.06 -4.25
C ASP A 85 -5.58 -3.87 -4.69
N VAL A 86 -5.33 -3.01 -5.69
CA VAL A 86 -3.96 -2.63 -6.10
C VAL A 86 -3.21 -2.00 -4.94
N LEU A 87 -3.79 -0.98 -4.27
CA LEU A 87 -3.17 -0.27 -3.15
C LEU A 87 -2.82 -1.25 -2.02
N LYS A 88 -3.74 -2.16 -1.66
CA LYS A 88 -3.54 -3.18 -0.63
C LYS A 88 -2.39 -4.13 -0.96
N ASN A 89 -2.33 -4.63 -2.19
CA ASN A 89 -1.30 -5.60 -2.60
C ASN A 89 0.07 -4.92 -2.69
N VAL A 90 0.17 -3.74 -3.29
CA VAL A 90 1.41 -2.96 -3.35
C VAL A 90 1.89 -2.59 -1.95
N SER A 91 1.00 -2.10 -1.07
CA SER A 91 1.35 -1.79 0.32
C SER A 91 1.89 -3.00 1.07
N ARG A 92 1.28 -4.18 0.89
CA ARG A 92 1.75 -5.42 1.53
C ARG A 92 3.17 -5.78 1.10
N ILE A 93 3.45 -5.70 -0.21
CA ILE A 93 4.78 -5.96 -0.75
C ILE A 93 5.79 -4.95 -0.20
N ILE A 94 5.48 -3.65 -0.23
CA ILE A 94 6.36 -2.61 0.29
C ILE A 94 6.69 -2.85 1.77
N VAL A 95 5.68 -3.14 2.59
CA VAL A 95 5.89 -3.38 4.03
C VAL A 95 6.78 -4.60 4.26
N GLN A 96 6.56 -5.69 3.52
CA GLN A 96 7.39 -6.89 3.62
C GLN A 96 8.83 -6.57 3.26
N GLU A 97 9.08 -5.97 2.10
CA GLU A 97 10.42 -5.66 1.63
C GLU A 97 11.17 -4.67 2.52
N LYS A 98 10.48 -3.65 3.03
CA LYS A 98 11.07 -2.71 4.02
C LYS A 98 11.38 -3.40 5.35
N THR A 99 10.56 -4.37 5.77
CA THR A 99 10.82 -5.16 6.99
C THR A 99 12.07 -6.02 6.83
N ASP A 100 12.32 -6.52 5.63
CA ASP A 100 13.52 -7.28 5.28
C ASP A 100 14.75 -6.40 5.05
N GLY A 101 14.58 -5.07 5.11
CA GLY A 101 15.65 -4.07 4.98
C GLY A 101 16.00 -3.70 3.53
N ASN A 102 15.15 -4.03 2.57
CA ASN A 102 15.39 -3.82 1.15
C ASN A 102 15.05 -2.41 0.66
N ASN A 103 15.69 -2.00 -0.45
CA ASN A 103 15.39 -0.77 -1.16
C ASN A 103 14.28 -1.01 -2.17
N VAL A 104 13.14 -0.34 -2.02
CA VAL A 104 11.95 -0.55 -2.85
C VAL A 104 11.72 0.62 -3.79
N TYR A 105 11.49 0.29 -5.06
CA TYR A 105 11.16 1.21 -6.14
C TYR A 105 9.85 0.80 -6.80
N VAL A 106 8.96 1.77 -7.08
CA VAL A 106 7.65 1.51 -7.68
C VAL A 106 7.56 2.14 -9.05
N ASN A 107 7.36 1.33 -10.08
CA ASN A 107 7.11 1.79 -11.44
C ASN A 107 5.63 2.17 -11.60
N MET A 108 5.35 3.45 -11.88
CA MET A 108 3.99 3.91 -12.08
C MET A 108 3.59 4.03 -13.56
N SER A 109 4.51 3.77 -14.48
CA SER A 109 4.33 4.04 -15.92
C SER A 109 3.93 2.84 -16.77
N ALA A 110 4.09 1.62 -16.25
CA ALA A 110 3.82 0.39 -17.00
C ALA A 110 2.37 -0.10 -16.91
N CYS A 111 1.45 0.72 -16.39
CA CYS A 111 0.07 0.33 -16.13
C CYS A 111 -0.95 1.42 -16.49
N GLY A 112 -2.24 1.09 -16.38
CA GLY A 112 -3.33 2.02 -16.64
C GLY A 112 -3.45 3.11 -15.56
N ARG A 113 -4.18 4.19 -15.88
CA ARG A 113 -4.28 5.42 -15.05
C ARG A 113 -4.74 5.18 -13.61
N LYS A 114 -5.76 4.33 -13.40
CA LYS A 114 -6.28 4.01 -12.05
C LYS A 114 -5.23 3.29 -11.22
N THR A 115 -4.56 2.33 -11.83
CA THR A 115 -3.49 1.55 -11.21
C THR A 115 -2.29 2.45 -10.89
N SER A 116 -1.89 3.30 -11.83
CA SER A 116 -0.80 4.28 -11.64
C SER A 116 -1.08 5.19 -10.44
N PHE A 117 -2.32 5.68 -10.30
CA PHE A 117 -2.73 6.45 -9.12
C PHE A 117 -2.57 5.65 -7.83
N ALA A 118 -3.11 4.41 -7.79
CA ALA A 118 -3.05 3.55 -6.60
C ALA A 118 -1.62 3.27 -6.15
N VAL A 119 -0.73 2.92 -7.07
CA VAL A 119 0.66 2.59 -6.73
C VAL A 119 1.47 3.81 -6.33
N THR A 120 1.17 4.98 -6.90
CA THR A 120 1.79 6.25 -6.50
C THR A 120 1.40 6.64 -5.08
N VAL A 121 0.11 6.50 -4.75
CA VAL A 121 -0.38 6.74 -3.38
C VAL A 121 0.26 5.76 -2.39
N ALA A 122 0.36 4.47 -2.74
CA ALA A 122 1.04 3.48 -1.91
C ALA A 122 2.52 3.84 -1.69
N ALA A 123 3.24 4.22 -2.75
CA ALA A 123 4.64 4.61 -2.66
C ALA A 123 4.83 5.84 -1.74
N MET A 124 4.00 6.86 -1.90
CA MET A 124 4.03 8.06 -1.06
C MET A 124 3.69 7.75 0.41
N TYR A 125 2.66 6.92 0.65
CA TYR A 125 2.24 6.54 2.00
C TYR A 125 3.33 5.78 2.76
N HIS A 126 4.04 4.90 2.07
CA HIS A 126 5.11 4.08 2.65
C HIS A 126 6.51 4.69 2.50
N GLU A 127 6.61 5.90 1.94
CA GLU A 127 7.89 6.64 1.79
C GLU A 127 8.93 5.82 1.01
N VAL A 128 8.49 5.23 -0.12
CA VAL A 128 9.37 4.55 -1.09
C VAL A 128 9.38 5.30 -2.41
N VAL A 129 10.47 5.16 -3.16
CA VAL A 129 10.67 5.88 -4.40
C VAL A 129 9.71 5.37 -5.48
N SER A 130 8.93 6.27 -6.08
CA SER A 130 8.19 5.99 -7.31
C SER A 130 8.86 6.67 -8.50
N TYR A 131 8.75 6.03 -9.67
CA TYR A 131 9.36 6.53 -10.88
C TYR A 131 8.46 6.37 -12.10
N TYR A 132 8.68 7.25 -13.06
CA TYR A 132 8.03 7.25 -14.36
C TYR A 132 9.06 6.98 -15.46
N VAL A 133 8.64 6.27 -16.51
CA VAL A 133 9.42 6.03 -17.73
C VAL A 133 8.69 6.70 -18.89
N ALA A 134 9.29 7.73 -19.46
CA ALA A 134 8.73 8.43 -20.59
C ALA A 134 8.76 7.52 -21.84
N ALA A 135 7.74 7.64 -22.69
CA ALA A 135 7.76 7.01 -24.01
C ALA A 135 8.45 7.93 -25.01
N ASP A 136 9.31 7.38 -25.84
CA ASP A 136 9.89 8.08 -27.00
C ASP A 136 8.95 8.01 -28.20
N GLY A 137 8.02 7.07 -28.20
CA GLY A 137 6.98 6.88 -29.21
C GLY A 137 5.85 5.97 -28.75
N TYR A 138 4.86 5.80 -29.61
CA TYR A 138 3.72 4.92 -29.35
C TYR A 138 3.50 3.95 -30.51
N ALA A 139 3.09 2.71 -30.18
CA ALA A 139 2.75 1.66 -31.13
C ALA A 139 1.34 1.88 -31.72
N THR A 140 1.14 3.02 -32.38
CA THR A 140 -0.12 3.43 -33.03
C THR A 140 0.12 3.90 -34.45
N GLY A 141 -0.90 3.92 -35.30
CA GLY A 141 -0.77 4.34 -36.69
C GLY A 141 0.23 3.47 -37.47
N GLU A 142 1.22 4.08 -38.07
CA GLU A 142 2.28 3.41 -38.86
C GLU A 142 3.14 2.48 -38.01
N ASN A 143 3.22 2.73 -36.70
CA ASN A 143 3.97 1.91 -35.74
C ASN A 143 3.14 0.79 -35.09
N SER A 144 1.88 0.57 -35.48
CA SER A 144 0.99 -0.40 -34.83
C SER A 144 1.56 -1.84 -34.77
N GLY A 145 2.35 -2.23 -35.76
CA GLY A 145 3.03 -3.53 -35.76
C GLY A 145 4.08 -3.73 -34.66
N LYS A 146 4.59 -2.64 -34.09
CA LYS A 146 5.60 -2.66 -33.02
C LYS A 146 5.02 -2.98 -31.64
N GLU A 147 3.69 -2.94 -31.48
CA GLU A 147 3.04 -3.27 -30.21
C GLU A 147 3.41 -4.66 -29.70
N ILE A 148 3.61 -5.59 -30.60
CA ILE A 148 3.97 -6.98 -30.27
C ILE A 148 5.27 -7.03 -29.47
N ASP A 149 6.26 -6.21 -29.81
CA ASP A 149 7.60 -6.28 -29.23
C ASP A 149 7.83 -5.25 -28.11
N HIS A 150 7.16 -4.10 -28.17
CA HIS A 150 7.38 -2.98 -27.26
C HIS A 150 6.24 -2.74 -26.24
N GLY A 151 5.05 -3.28 -26.51
CA GLY A 151 3.83 -2.88 -25.85
C GLY A 151 3.27 -1.59 -26.48
N MET A 152 2.39 -0.90 -25.77
CA MET A 152 1.77 0.33 -26.29
C MET A 152 2.74 1.50 -26.40
N SER A 153 3.80 1.51 -25.60
CA SER A 153 4.81 2.58 -25.59
C SER A 153 6.16 2.04 -26.07
N ILE A 154 6.81 2.78 -26.95
CA ILE A 154 8.16 2.52 -27.42
C ILE A 154 9.11 3.35 -26.57
N VAL A 155 10.09 2.70 -25.93
CA VAL A 155 11.11 3.34 -25.10
C VAL A 155 12.48 2.96 -25.64
N GLU A 156 13.29 3.95 -25.99
CA GLU A 156 14.65 3.73 -26.51
C GLU A 156 15.69 3.78 -25.40
N SER A 157 15.65 4.84 -24.60
CA SER A 157 16.67 5.13 -23.58
C SER A 157 16.46 4.41 -22.24
N GLY A 158 15.25 4.05 -21.90
CA GLY A 158 14.91 3.51 -20.57
C GLY A 158 15.16 4.50 -19.41
N ASN A 159 15.18 5.80 -19.70
CA ASN A 159 15.39 6.83 -18.68
C ASN A 159 14.26 6.85 -17.66
N ILE A 160 14.65 7.00 -16.40
CA ILE A 160 13.74 7.06 -15.25
C ILE A 160 13.64 8.51 -14.79
N GLU A 161 12.42 8.99 -14.64
CA GLU A 161 12.10 10.23 -13.93
C GLU A 161 11.64 9.86 -12.51
N LEU A 162 12.42 10.26 -11.53
CA LEU A 162 12.01 10.08 -10.13
C LEU A 162 10.93 11.09 -9.77
N LEU A 163 9.83 10.61 -9.24
CA LEU A 163 8.79 11.51 -8.76
C LEU A 163 9.17 12.12 -7.43
N GLN A 164 8.92 13.41 -7.29
CA GLN A 164 9.03 14.10 -6.01
C GLN A 164 8.02 13.50 -5.03
N GLN A 165 8.52 13.07 -3.88
CA GLN A 165 7.68 12.53 -2.83
C GLN A 165 7.03 13.67 -2.04
N PHE A 166 5.72 13.58 -1.90
CA PHE A 166 4.97 14.42 -0.97
C PHE A 166 4.63 13.59 0.27
N GLN A 167 4.89 14.15 1.45
CA GLN A 167 4.48 13.51 2.70
C GLN A 167 2.95 13.45 2.77
N ILE A 168 2.41 12.25 2.81
CA ILE A 168 1.00 12.04 3.15
C ILE A 168 0.89 12.10 4.67
N MET A 169 0.08 13.02 5.19
CA MET A 169 -0.24 13.03 6.62
C MET A 169 -1.00 11.76 6.95
N LYS A 170 -0.40 10.90 7.75
CA LYS A 170 -1.01 9.68 8.25
C LYS A 170 -1.31 9.80 9.75
N PRO A 171 -2.38 9.18 10.24
CA PRO A 171 -2.65 9.10 11.66
C PRO A 171 -1.48 8.43 12.38
N LYS A 172 -1.33 8.69 13.68
CA LYS A 172 -0.36 7.97 14.54
C LYS A 172 -0.57 6.46 14.43
N ASP A 173 0.48 5.67 14.51
CA ASP A 173 0.40 4.20 14.34
C ASP A 173 -0.69 3.58 15.23
N ILE A 174 -0.82 4.01 16.48
CA ILE A 174 -1.88 3.52 17.36
C ILE A 174 -3.30 3.92 16.88
N ASN A 175 -3.45 5.06 16.21
CA ASN A 175 -4.71 5.48 15.61
C ASN A 175 -5.03 4.63 14.37
N VAL A 176 -4.01 4.23 13.61
CA VAL A 176 -4.18 3.28 12.48
C VAL A 176 -4.64 1.92 13.00
N GLU A 177 -4.07 1.43 14.11
CA GLU A 177 -4.52 0.18 14.74
C GLU A 177 -5.96 0.28 15.26
N LEU A 178 -6.35 1.42 15.84
CA LEU A 178 -7.72 1.68 16.27
C LEU A 178 -8.70 1.69 15.09
N LEU A 179 -8.34 2.32 13.98
CA LEU A 179 -9.12 2.31 12.75
C LEU A 179 -9.23 0.89 12.16
N ALA A 180 -8.16 0.11 12.20
CA ALA A 180 -8.19 -1.28 11.75
C ALA A 180 -9.14 -2.13 12.60
N GLU A 181 -9.16 -1.93 13.93
CA GLU A 181 -10.10 -2.61 14.82
C GLU A 181 -11.56 -2.19 14.54
N LEU A 182 -11.81 -0.91 14.35
CA LEU A 182 -13.15 -0.39 13.97
C LEU A 182 -13.61 -0.96 12.62
N TYR A 183 -12.72 -1.04 11.65
CA TYR A 183 -13.01 -1.64 10.35
C TYR A 183 -13.33 -3.14 10.48
N ARG A 184 -12.55 -3.88 11.27
CA ARG A 184 -12.80 -5.31 11.54
C ARG A 184 -14.18 -5.51 12.20
N ARG A 185 -14.54 -4.67 13.15
CA ARG A 185 -15.86 -4.69 13.81
C ARG A 185 -16.99 -4.36 12.82
N LYS A 186 -16.78 -3.39 11.93
CA LYS A 186 -17.74 -3.06 10.88
C LYS A 186 -18.01 -4.26 9.96
N MET A 187 -16.99 -5.00 9.58
CA MET A 187 -17.15 -6.21 8.78
C MET A 187 -17.90 -7.33 9.51
N ASN A 188 -17.87 -7.32 10.86
CA ASN A 188 -18.60 -8.25 11.73
C ASN A 188 -19.96 -7.69 12.22
N ASN A 189 -20.52 -6.68 11.56
CA ASN A 189 -21.79 -6.03 11.89
C ASN A 189 -21.85 -5.38 13.30
N THR A 190 -20.72 -5.01 13.87
CA THR A 190 -20.62 -4.27 15.15
C THR A 190 -19.76 -3.01 14.96
N PRO A 191 -20.19 -2.02 14.15
CA PRO A 191 -19.32 -0.96 13.61
C PRO A 191 -19.03 0.15 14.63
N TYR A 192 -18.92 -0.14 15.90
CA TYR A 192 -18.64 0.85 16.92
C TYR A 192 -17.81 0.28 18.07
N MET A 193 -17.13 1.17 18.77
CA MET A 193 -16.48 0.91 20.06
C MET A 193 -16.96 1.91 21.10
N LYS A 194 -17.30 1.41 22.28
CA LYS A 194 -17.61 2.28 23.43
C LYS A 194 -16.32 2.82 24.03
N SER A 195 -16.44 3.94 24.73
CA SER A 195 -15.30 4.60 25.39
C SER A 195 -14.44 3.68 26.27
N ASP A 196 -15.06 2.77 27.01
CA ASP A 196 -14.33 1.82 27.85
C ASP A 196 -13.59 0.74 27.03
N GLU A 197 -14.16 0.34 25.90
CA GLU A 197 -13.49 -0.60 25.00
C GLU A 197 -12.25 0.03 24.35
N ILE A 198 -12.32 1.33 24.03
CA ILE A 198 -11.16 2.08 23.52
C ILE A 198 -10.09 2.22 24.61
N ILE A 199 -10.47 2.49 25.86
CA ILE A 199 -9.52 2.52 26.99
C ILE A 199 -8.79 1.18 27.12
N ASN A 200 -9.53 0.07 27.12
CA ASN A 200 -8.96 -1.26 27.22
C ASN A 200 -8.05 -1.58 26.03
N PHE A 201 -8.46 -1.22 24.82
CA PHE A 201 -7.68 -1.38 23.60
C PHE A 201 -6.32 -0.65 23.70
N LEU A 202 -6.32 0.60 24.16
CA LEU A 202 -5.09 1.39 24.33
C LEU A 202 -4.21 0.84 25.48
N HIS A 203 -4.84 0.36 26.55
CA HIS A 203 -4.15 -0.26 27.68
C HIS A 203 -3.43 -1.56 27.27
N GLU A 204 -4.11 -2.46 26.56
CA GLU A 204 -3.53 -3.72 26.07
C GLU A 204 -2.33 -3.51 25.18
N ARG A 205 -2.31 -2.39 24.43
CA ARG A 205 -1.20 -1.99 23.57
C ARG A 205 -0.12 -1.18 24.29
N LYS A 206 -0.24 -1.06 25.62
CA LYS A 206 0.73 -0.34 26.47
C LYS A 206 0.97 1.11 26.03
N VAL A 207 -0.07 1.78 25.54
CA VAL A 207 0.01 3.20 25.15
C VAL A 207 0.26 4.04 26.40
N HIS A 208 1.30 4.89 26.33
CA HIS A 208 1.68 5.74 27.45
C HIS A 208 0.52 6.60 27.95
N GLY A 209 0.25 6.52 29.27
CA GLY A 209 -0.82 7.22 29.96
C GLY A 209 -2.17 6.50 29.95
N PHE A 210 -2.21 5.25 29.49
CA PHE A 210 -3.36 4.35 29.62
C PHE A 210 -3.03 3.12 30.51
N GLU A 211 -2.02 3.23 31.34
CA GLU A 211 -1.69 2.23 32.33
C GLU A 211 -2.80 2.20 33.42
N ILE A 212 -3.39 1.05 33.64
CA ILE A 212 -4.37 0.81 34.72
C ILE A 212 -3.60 0.44 35.98
N LYS A 213 -3.45 1.37 36.91
CA LYS A 213 -2.79 1.08 38.19
C LYS A 213 -3.66 0.21 39.09
N PRO A 214 -3.11 -0.84 39.70
CA PRO A 214 -3.88 -1.75 40.57
C PRO A 214 -4.53 -1.07 41.78
N GLU A 215 -3.93 0.02 42.28
CA GLU A 215 -4.34 0.72 43.49
C GLU A 215 -5.52 1.68 43.30
N GLU A 216 -5.82 2.08 42.07
CA GLU A 216 -6.88 3.06 41.76
C GLU A 216 -8.28 2.42 41.64
N LYS A 217 -8.48 1.21 42.15
CA LYS A 217 -9.74 0.46 42.02
C LYS A 217 -10.80 0.81 43.07
N ARG A 218 -10.60 1.77 43.97
CA ARG A 218 -11.54 2.07 45.05
C ARG A 218 -12.09 3.50 45.02
N GLY A 219 -13.43 3.65 44.94
CA GLY A 219 -14.17 4.87 45.29
C GLY A 219 -14.09 6.03 44.30
N LEU A 220 -14.06 7.25 44.88
CA LEU A 220 -14.07 8.54 44.14
C LEU A 220 -12.88 8.72 43.17
N ASP A 221 -11.76 8.12 43.44
CA ASP A 221 -10.57 8.15 42.56
C ASP A 221 -10.79 7.42 41.24
N LYS A 222 -11.61 6.37 41.25
CA LYS A 222 -11.94 5.62 40.02
C LYS A 222 -12.69 6.49 39.00
N SER A 223 -13.61 7.34 39.46
CA SER A 223 -14.38 8.21 38.56
C SER A 223 -13.55 9.36 38.01
N LYS A 224 -12.65 9.93 38.81
CA LYS A 224 -11.71 10.99 38.37
C LYS A 224 -10.68 10.43 37.35
N HIS A 225 -10.11 9.28 37.69
CA HIS A 225 -9.16 8.62 36.78
C HIS A 225 -9.82 8.27 35.43
N ARG A 226 -10.98 7.62 35.44
CA ARG A 226 -11.75 7.33 34.22
C ARG A 226 -12.03 8.60 33.40
N ARG A 227 -12.42 9.70 34.04
CA ARG A 227 -12.67 10.98 33.38
C ARG A 227 -11.40 11.55 32.73
N ALA A 228 -10.25 11.41 33.39
CA ALA A 228 -8.96 11.82 32.84
C ALA A 228 -8.59 11.01 31.60
N LEU A 229 -8.80 9.68 31.63
CA LEU A 229 -8.57 8.80 30.48
C LEU A 229 -9.50 9.15 29.30
N LEU A 230 -10.79 9.38 29.56
CA LEU A 230 -11.75 9.79 28.53
C LEU A 230 -11.37 11.12 27.87
N ASN A 231 -10.94 12.10 28.64
CA ASN A 231 -10.46 13.38 28.11
C ASN A 231 -9.19 13.19 27.28
N ARG A 232 -8.27 12.32 27.71
CA ARG A 232 -7.04 12.01 26.97
C ARG A 232 -7.35 11.32 25.65
N ILE A 233 -8.23 10.31 25.64
CA ILE A 233 -8.70 9.67 24.41
C ILE A 233 -9.24 10.71 23.43
N SER A 234 -10.17 11.55 23.91
CA SER A 234 -10.80 12.56 23.06
C SER A 234 -9.75 13.42 22.38
N ARG A 235 -8.86 14.05 23.17
CA ARG A 235 -7.90 15.04 22.67
C ARG A 235 -6.74 14.43 21.88
N SER A 236 -6.22 13.28 22.30
CA SER A 236 -4.99 12.72 21.73
C SER A 236 -5.21 11.79 20.54
N HIS A 237 -6.43 11.28 20.38
CA HIS A 237 -6.75 10.26 19.39
C HIS A 237 -8.02 10.59 18.59
N LEU A 238 -9.17 10.79 19.25
CA LEU A 238 -10.44 10.86 18.53
C LEU A 238 -10.68 12.20 17.83
N GLU A 239 -10.25 13.34 18.40
CA GLU A 239 -10.43 14.65 17.75
C GLU A 239 -9.66 14.74 16.44
N GLU A 240 -8.46 14.15 16.38
CA GLU A 240 -7.68 14.05 15.15
C GLU A 240 -8.41 13.21 14.10
N LEU A 241 -8.86 12.02 14.46
CA LEU A 241 -9.53 11.09 13.55
C LEU A 241 -10.91 11.61 13.09
N GLU A 242 -11.65 12.26 13.96
CA GLU A 242 -12.94 12.87 13.65
C GLU A 242 -12.75 14.10 12.72
N GLY A 243 -11.76 14.95 12.99
CA GLY A 243 -11.41 16.09 12.15
C GLY A 243 -10.99 15.68 10.73
N GLN A 244 -10.33 14.56 10.59
CA GLN A 244 -9.96 13.95 9.30
C GLN A 244 -11.07 13.08 8.67
N LYS A 245 -12.25 13.01 9.32
CA LYS A 245 -13.43 12.25 8.86
C LYS A 245 -13.22 10.73 8.74
N TYR A 246 -12.27 10.18 9.50
CA TYR A 246 -12.09 8.72 9.58
C TYR A 246 -13.14 8.06 10.46
N ILE A 247 -13.67 8.78 11.46
CA ILE A 247 -14.66 8.29 12.43
C ILE A 247 -15.75 9.33 12.64
N GLU A 248 -16.89 8.86 13.16
CA GLU A 248 -17.94 9.68 13.75
C GLU A 248 -18.04 9.38 15.25
N LYS A 249 -18.05 10.42 16.07
CA LYS A 249 -18.26 10.30 17.52
C LYS A 249 -19.71 10.55 17.88
N LYS A 250 -20.42 9.55 18.39
CA LYS A 250 -21.81 9.67 18.86
C LYS A 250 -21.87 9.66 20.37
N LYS A 251 -22.57 10.63 20.95
CA LYS A 251 -22.80 10.70 22.39
C LYS A 251 -23.98 9.79 22.75
N ILE A 252 -23.75 8.87 23.70
CA ILE A 252 -24.77 7.95 24.23
C ILE A 252 -24.86 8.18 25.75
N GLY A 253 -25.78 9.04 26.20
CA GLY A 253 -25.90 9.42 27.59
C GLY A 253 -24.68 10.19 28.11
N LYS A 254 -23.97 9.64 29.12
CA LYS A 254 -22.71 10.17 29.66
C LYS A 254 -21.46 9.67 28.98
N GLU A 255 -21.60 8.77 28.02
CA GLU A 255 -20.52 8.10 27.28
C GLU A 255 -20.54 8.51 25.81
N PHE A 256 -19.55 8.07 25.08
CA PHE A 256 -19.52 8.16 23.62
C PHE A 256 -19.18 6.81 23.00
N SER A 257 -19.60 6.61 21.76
CA SER A 257 -19.15 5.54 20.88
C SER A 257 -18.56 6.13 19.61
N VAL A 258 -17.70 5.38 19.00
CA VAL A 258 -16.99 5.73 17.76
C VAL A 258 -17.25 4.64 16.74
#